data_1991199dc7d654b58e0b8d57b293adec
#
_entry.id   1991199dc7d654b58e0b8d57b293adec
#
_cell.length_a   1.000
_cell.length_b   1.000
_cell.length_c   1.000
_cell.angle_alpha   90.00
_cell.angle_beta   90.00
_cell.angle_gamma   90.00
#
_symmetry.space_group_name_H-M   'P 1'
#
loop_
_entity.id
_entity.type
_entity.pdbx_description
1 polymer ?
#
loop_
_entity_poly.entity_id
_entity_poly.type
_entity_poly.pdbx_seq_one_letter_code
_entity_poly.pdbx_strand_id
1 'polypeptide(L)'
;MPLPTISTPTYELVLPSSNRKIKFRPFLVKEEKILILAMESQDTKQIANAVKNVITHCILTKGIKVDKLSTFDIEYLFLNIRGKSVGEDIEVMVTCPDDGKTQVPALINIDSIKIQKSDDHDRDIKLDEQYTLRMRYPSLNEFIKNNFATTTEMNVDDTFDLIASCIDQVYSEEESWASADCTKKELSTF
;
A
#
# COMPACT_ATOMS: atom_id res chain seq x y z
N MET A 1 -7.59 32.68 26.10
CA MET A 1 -6.38 32.51 25.27
C MET A 1 -6.45 31.15 24.59
N PRO A 2 -6.28 31.05 23.27
CA PRO A 2 -6.16 29.75 22.64
C PRO A 2 -4.87 29.05 23.11
N LEU A 3 -4.93 27.73 23.25
CA LEU A 3 -3.74 26.94 23.59
C LEU A 3 -2.69 27.07 22.49
N PRO A 4 -1.39 27.03 22.83
CA PRO A 4 -0.33 27.10 21.84
C PRO A 4 -0.39 25.90 20.89
N THR A 5 -0.20 26.16 19.60
CA THR A 5 -0.12 25.11 18.58
C THR A 5 1.25 24.41 18.71
N ILE A 6 1.22 23.10 18.93
CA ILE A 6 2.45 22.31 19.00
C ILE A 6 2.99 22.17 17.57
N SER A 7 4.21 22.65 17.34
CA SER A 7 4.92 22.41 16.07
C SER A 7 5.43 20.97 16.04
N THR A 8 5.03 20.22 15.02
CA THR A 8 5.54 18.86 14.77
C THR A 8 6.67 18.90 13.74
N PRO A 9 7.70 18.07 13.88
CA PRO A 9 8.74 17.96 12.85
C PRO A 9 8.14 17.46 11.53
N THR A 10 8.78 17.83 10.43
CA THR A 10 8.36 17.42 9.08
C THR A 10 9.48 16.62 8.43
N TYR A 11 9.12 15.50 7.82
CA TYR A 11 10.04 14.61 7.12
C TYR A 11 9.66 14.51 5.65
N GLU A 12 10.60 14.05 4.84
CA GLU A 12 10.41 13.80 3.40
C GLU A 12 10.65 12.32 3.10
N LEU A 13 9.85 11.79 2.19
CA LEU A 13 9.93 10.42 1.69
C LEU A 13 9.68 10.41 0.19
N VAL A 14 10.30 9.47 -0.52
CA VAL A 14 10.05 9.22 -1.94
C VAL A 14 9.20 7.96 -2.06
N LEU A 15 8.05 8.08 -2.72
CA LEU A 15 7.18 6.92 -2.97
C LEU A 15 7.84 5.95 -3.95
N PRO A 16 7.89 4.65 -3.62
CA PRO A 16 8.52 3.64 -4.46
C PRO A 16 7.88 3.46 -5.85
N SER A 17 6.53 3.55 -5.92
CA SER A 17 5.80 3.32 -7.17
C SER A 17 6.01 4.41 -8.21
N SER A 18 6.14 5.67 -7.77
CA SER A 18 6.05 6.85 -8.63
C SER A 18 7.24 7.79 -8.53
N ASN A 19 8.22 7.52 -7.67
CA ASN A 19 9.33 8.41 -7.33
C ASN A 19 8.89 9.82 -6.88
N ARG A 20 7.64 9.97 -6.45
CA ARG A 20 7.09 11.25 -6.00
C ARG A 20 7.52 11.54 -4.58
N LYS A 21 8.05 12.75 -4.33
CA LYS A 21 8.40 13.22 -2.99
C LYS A 21 7.15 13.59 -2.19
N ILE A 22 7.05 13.07 -0.98
CA ILE A 22 5.98 13.35 -0.02
C ILE A 22 6.57 13.94 1.25
N LYS A 23 5.97 15.01 1.73
CA LYS A 23 6.21 15.55 3.07
C LYS A 23 5.18 14.99 4.03
N PHE A 24 5.64 14.54 5.19
CA PHE A 24 4.78 13.99 6.22
C PHE A 24 5.24 14.43 7.62
N ARG A 25 4.37 14.27 8.59
CA ARG A 25 4.65 14.45 10.01
C ARG A 25 4.43 13.14 10.76
N PRO A 26 5.05 12.97 11.93
CA PRO A 26 4.68 11.89 12.84
C PRO A 26 3.19 11.95 13.20
N PHE A 27 2.61 10.82 13.56
CA PHE A 27 1.29 10.81 14.13
C PHE A 27 1.30 11.33 15.58
N LEU A 28 0.19 11.86 16.02
CA LEU A 28 -0.03 12.35 17.39
C LEU A 28 -0.80 11.28 18.19
N VAL A 29 -0.88 11.45 19.49
CA VAL A 29 -1.62 10.55 20.40
C VAL A 29 -3.06 10.29 19.93
N LYS A 30 -3.71 11.26 19.30
CA LYS A 30 -5.06 11.08 18.75
C LYS A 30 -5.13 10.08 17.60
N GLU A 31 -4.12 10.09 16.71
CA GLU A 31 -4.01 9.12 15.62
C GLU A 31 -3.60 7.74 16.14
N GLU A 32 -2.70 7.69 17.13
CA GLU A 32 -2.33 6.45 17.80
C GLU A 32 -3.54 5.77 18.46
N LYS A 33 -4.38 6.54 19.15
CA LYS A 33 -5.62 6.02 19.73
C LYS A 33 -6.53 5.37 18.68
N ILE A 34 -6.63 5.97 17.49
CA ILE A 34 -7.43 5.39 16.38
C ILE A 34 -6.87 4.02 15.98
N LEU A 35 -5.54 3.88 15.88
CA LEU A 35 -4.90 2.62 15.53
C LEU A 35 -5.14 1.56 16.61
N ILE A 36 -4.96 1.89 17.89
CA ILE A 36 -5.17 0.97 19.01
C ILE A 36 -6.62 0.45 19.01
N LEU A 37 -7.60 1.35 18.92
CA LEU A 37 -9.01 0.96 18.89
C LEU A 37 -9.36 0.08 17.69
N ALA A 38 -8.76 0.35 16.51
CA ALA A 38 -8.96 -0.48 15.35
C ALA A 38 -8.34 -1.87 15.53
N MET A 39 -7.16 -1.97 16.14
CA MET A 39 -6.52 -3.26 16.44
C MET A 39 -7.35 -4.08 17.45
N GLU A 40 -7.91 -3.46 18.46
CA GLU A 40 -8.79 -4.12 19.44
C GLU A 40 -10.06 -4.71 18.80
N SER A 41 -10.54 -4.12 17.70
CA SER A 41 -11.71 -4.63 16.99
C SER A 41 -11.47 -5.97 16.28
N GLN A 42 -10.22 -6.33 16.02
CA GLN A 42 -9.82 -7.50 15.21
C GLN A 42 -10.44 -7.56 13.81
N ASP A 43 -11.04 -6.46 13.36
CA ASP A 43 -11.64 -6.33 12.03
C ASP A 43 -10.62 -5.72 11.07
N THR A 44 -10.18 -6.53 10.11
CA THR A 44 -9.17 -6.13 9.12
C THR A 44 -9.59 -4.90 8.31
N LYS A 45 -10.88 -4.75 8.00
CA LYS A 45 -11.38 -3.55 7.29
C LYS A 45 -11.27 -2.31 8.15
N GLN A 46 -11.58 -2.42 9.44
CA GLN A 46 -11.43 -1.30 10.38
C GLN A 46 -9.97 -0.92 10.56
N ILE A 47 -9.08 -1.91 10.69
CA ILE A 47 -7.62 -1.69 10.78
C ILE A 47 -7.12 -0.97 9.52
N ALA A 48 -7.46 -1.46 8.34
CA ALA A 48 -7.04 -0.84 7.07
C ALA A 48 -7.55 0.60 6.92
N ASN A 49 -8.81 0.86 7.30
CA ASN A 49 -9.38 2.20 7.29
C ASN A 49 -8.70 3.13 8.32
N ALA A 50 -8.35 2.63 9.49
CA ALA A 50 -7.62 3.39 10.50
C ALA A 50 -6.22 3.78 10.00
N VAL A 51 -5.47 2.84 9.43
CA VAL A 51 -4.16 3.09 8.81
C VAL A 51 -4.28 4.15 7.72
N LYS A 52 -5.24 4.02 6.81
CA LYS A 52 -5.52 4.99 5.76
C LYS A 52 -5.81 6.38 6.31
N ASN A 53 -6.66 6.47 7.35
CA ASN A 53 -7.00 7.73 8.01
C ASN A 53 -5.77 8.38 8.64
N VAL A 54 -4.95 7.62 9.35
CA VAL A 54 -3.72 8.13 9.97
C VAL A 54 -2.76 8.65 8.91
N ILE A 55 -2.51 7.90 7.85
CA ILE A 55 -1.65 8.32 6.74
C ILE A 55 -2.19 9.63 6.12
N THR A 56 -3.50 9.70 5.85
CA THR A 56 -4.14 10.89 5.26
C THR A 56 -3.91 12.14 6.11
N HIS A 57 -3.99 12.01 7.44
CA HIS A 57 -3.77 13.14 8.35
C HIS A 57 -2.29 13.49 8.56
N CYS A 58 -1.39 12.54 8.34
CA CYS A 58 0.05 12.75 8.48
C CYS A 58 0.70 13.32 7.22
N ILE A 59 0.14 13.09 6.03
CA ILE A 59 0.65 13.65 4.77
C ILE A 59 0.38 15.16 4.71
N LEU A 60 1.45 15.94 4.45
CA LEU A 60 1.41 17.39 4.29
C LEU A 60 1.40 17.82 2.82
N THR A 61 1.82 16.94 1.91
CA THR A 61 1.84 17.21 0.47
C THR A 61 0.43 17.23 -0.10
N LYS A 62 0.04 18.36 -0.69
CA LYS A 62 -1.29 18.50 -1.32
C LYS A 62 -1.43 17.62 -2.56
N GLY A 63 -2.67 17.16 -2.83
CA GLY A 63 -3.01 16.42 -4.04
C GLY A 63 -2.64 14.93 -4.01
N ILE A 64 -2.24 14.40 -2.85
CA ILE A 64 -2.09 12.96 -2.64
C ILE A 64 -3.43 12.37 -2.23
N LYS A 65 -3.93 11.41 -3.01
CA LYS A 65 -5.12 10.62 -2.68
C LYS A 65 -4.66 9.24 -2.20
N VAL A 66 -4.69 9.00 -0.91
CA VAL A 66 -4.22 7.74 -0.29
C VAL A 66 -4.95 6.53 -0.89
N ASP A 67 -6.22 6.68 -1.26
CA ASP A 67 -7.00 5.62 -1.92
C ASP A 67 -6.43 5.13 -3.26
N LYS A 68 -5.65 5.99 -3.93
CA LYS A 68 -5.05 5.69 -5.24
C LYS A 68 -3.60 5.24 -5.15
N LEU A 69 -3.03 5.22 -3.96
CA LEU A 69 -1.68 4.71 -3.75
C LEU A 69 -1.69 3.18 -3.83
N SER A 70 -0.59 2.62 -4.28
CA SER A 70 -0.35 1.19 -4.22
C SER A 70 -0.24 0.70 -2.77
N THR A 71 -0.51 -0.56 -2.53
CA THR A 71 -0.44 -1.15 -1.18
C THR A 71 0.94 -0.96 -0.55
N PHE A 72 2.00 -1.26 -1.29
CA PHE A 72 3.37 -1.13 -0.79
C PHE A 72 3.80 0.33 -0.57
N ASP A 73 3.25 1.32 -1.30
CA ASP A 73 3.46 2.73 -0.98
C ASP A 73 2.83 3.11 0.36
N ILE A 74 1.63 2.57 0.63
CA ILE A 74 0.92 2.79 1.89
C ILE A 74 1.68 2.15 3.06
N GLU A 75 2.13 0.91 2.89
CA GLU A 75 2.94 0.20 3.88
C GLU A 75 4.25 0.94 4.16
N TYR A 76 4.94 1.38 3.12
CA TYR A 76 6.20 2.12 3.26
C TYR A 76 5.99 3.48 3.93
N LEU A 77 4.94 4.21 3.57
CA LEU A 77 4.54 5.45 4.25
C LEU A 77 4.23 5.20 5.73
N PHE A 78 3.43 4.17 6.02
CA PHE A 78 3.05 3.86 7.39
C PHE A 78 4.25 3.48 8.26
N LEU A 79 5.15 2.65 7.74
CA LEU A 79 6.40 2.28 8.44
C LEU A 79 7.23 3.52 8.78
N ASN A 80 7.43 4.42 7.81
CA ASN A 80 8.20 5.64 8.03
C ASN A 80 7.50 6.60 9.00
N ILE A 81 6.19 6.80 8.89
CA ILE A 81 5.42 7.62 9.83
C ILE A 81 5.54 7.02 11.24
N ARG A 82 5.38 5.69 11.39
CA ARG A 82 5.52 5.00 12.67
C ARG A 82 6.94 5.15 13.24
N GLY A 83 7.96 4.92 12.43
CA GLY A 83 9.35 5.06 12.87
C GLY A 83 9.65 6.44 13.43
N LYS A 84 9.17 7.50 12.77
CA LYS A 84 9.36 8.87 13.25
C LYS A 84 8.41 9.28 14.39
N SER A 85 7.41 8.45 14.74
CA SER A 85 6.46 8.71 15.83
C SER A 85 6.85 8.01 17.13
N VAL A 86 7.24 6.73 17.06
CA VAL A 86 7.42 5.85 18.23
C VAL A 86 8.87 5.37 18.36
N GLY A 87 9.66 5.50 17.29
CA GLY A 87 11.04 5.02 17.22
C GLY A 87 11.26 4.08 16.02
N GLU A 88 12.50 4.02 15.61
CA GLU A 88 12.93 3.35 14.38
C GLU A 88 13.22 1.86 14.60
N ASP A 89 13.45 1.47 15.85
CA ASP A 89 13.72 0.08 16.22
C ASP A 89 12.44 -0.62 16.67
N ILE A 90 12.21 -1.80 16.10
CA ILE A 90 11.07 -2.67 16.41
C ILE A 90 11.63 -3.98 16.94
N GLU A 91 11.26 -4.33 18.17
CA GLU A 91 11.52 -5.66 18.73
C GLU A 91 10.37 -6.59 18.35
N VAL A 92 10.69 -7.70 17.71
CA VAL A 92 9.73 -8.73 17.28
C VAL A 92 10.20 -10.10 17.76
N MET A 93 9.26 -10.98 18.08
CA MET A 93 9.54 -12.38 18.37
C MET A 93 9.44 -13.18 17.08
N VAL A 94 10.55 -13.74 16.63
CA VAL A 94 10.61 -14.55 15.40
C VAL A 94 10.63 -16.02 15.80
N THR A 95 9.73 -16.80 15.19
CA THR A 95 9.70 -18.26 15.39
C THR A 95 10.76 -18.91 14.51
N CYS A 96 11.62 -19.73 15.13
CA CYS A 96 12.64 -20.47 14.41
C CYS A 96 12.02 -21.43 13.39
N PRO A 97 12.46 -21.42 12.13
CA PRO A 97 11.92 -22.31 11.10
C PRO A 97 12.27 -23.78 11.33
N ASP A 98 13.33 -24.07 12.09
CA ASP A 98 13.84 -25.44 12.32
C ASP A 98 12.86 -26.31 13.13
N ASP A 99 12.26 -25.75 14.18
CA ASP A 99 11.36 -26.47 15.09
C ASP A 99 9.94 -25.93 15.08
N GLY A 100 9.70 -24.76 14.50
CA GLY A 100 8.41 -24.10 14.44
C GLY A 100 7.83 -23.69 15.80
N LYS A 101 8.63 -23.67 16.86
CA LYS A 101 8.20 -23.45 18.26
C LYS A 101 9.06 -22.44 19.01
N THR A 102 10.39 -22.52 18.87
CA THR A 102 11.30 -21.65 19.58
C THR A 102 11.15 -20.22 19.07
N GLN A 103 10.92 -19.29 19.99
CA GLN A 103 10.84 -17.86 19.67
C GLN A 103 12.08 -17.15 20.18
N VAL A 104 12.68 -16.35 19.31
CA VAL A 104 13.84 -15.51 19.62
C VAL A 104 13.52 -14.05 19.36
N PRO A 105 13.96 -13.12 20.24
CA PRO A 105 13.79 -11.70 19.97
C PRO A 105 14.70 -11.28 18.81
N ALA A 106 14.17 -10.51 17.89
CA ALA A 106 14.90 -9.89 16.80
C ALA A 106 14.62 -8.39 16.79
N LEU A 107 15.66 -7.59 16.60
CA LEU A 107 15.55 -6.14 16.46
C LEU A 107 15.58 -5.78 14.98
N ILE A 108 14.53 -5.13 14.51
CA ILE A 108 14.41 -4.64 13.13
C ILE A 108 14.48 -3.12 13.15
N ASN A 109 15.46 -2.56 12.46
CA ASN A 109 15.53 -1.11 12.26
C ASN A 109 14.79 -0.70 10.98
N ILE A 110 13.77 0.14 11.11
CA ILE A 110 12.90 0.57 10.00
C ILE A 110 13.70 1.32 8.94
N ASP A 111 14.67 2.14 9.31
CA ASP A 111 15.48 2.92 8.36
C ASP A 111 16.39 2.02 7.50
N SER A 112 16.61 0.77 7.92
CA SER A 112 17.35 -0.23 7.13
C SER A 112 16.49 -0.91 6.05
N ILE A 113 15.17 -0.80 6.12
CA ILE A 113 14.24 -1.41 5.18
C ILE A 113 14.33 -0.69 3.85
N LYS A 114 14.75 -1.41 2.82
CA LYS A 114 14.85 -0.91 1.45
C LYS A 114 13.92 -1.68 0.55
N ILE A 115 13.31 -0.98 -0.37
CA ILE A 115 12.50 -1.61 -1.40
C ILE A 115 13.43 -2.18 -2.46
N GLN A 116 13.28 -3.47 -2.71
CA GLN A 116 13.95 -4.14 -3.80
C GLN A 116 13.04 -4.09 -5.03
N LYS A 117 13.57 -3.58 -6.12
CA LYS A 117 12.91 -3.56 -7.42
C LYS A 117 13.81 -4.26 -8.42
N SER A 118 13.26 -5.21 -9.18
CA SER A 118 13.98 -5.83 -10.28
C SER A 118 14.21 -4.82 -11.40
N ASP A 119 15.36 -4.88 -12.04
CA ASP A 119 15.67 -4.03 -13.20
C ASP A 119 14.77 -4.35 -14.39
N ASP A 120 14.27 -5.60 -14.47
CA ASP A 120 13.37 -6.08 -15.52
C ASP A 120 11.89 -5.75 -15.25
N HIS A 121 11.60 -5.02 -14.15
CA HIS A 121 10.23 -4.67 -13.81
C HIS A 121 9.70 -3.57 -14.72
N ASP A 122 8.93 -3.97 -15.72
CA ASP A 122 8.21 -3.08 -16.62
C ASP A 122 6.70 -3.13 -16.35
N ARG A 123 6.04 -2.00 -16.56
CA ARG A 123 4.59 -1.87 -16.48
C ARG A 123 3.91 -2.23 -17.79
N ASP A 124 4.65 -2.19 -18.89
CA ASP A 124 4.17 -2.41 -20.23
C ASP A 124 4.51 -3.84 -20.66
N ILE A 125 3.48 -4.65 -20.83
CA ILE A 125 3.56 -6.06 -21.21
C ILE A 125 3.11 -6.18 -22.65
N LYS A 126 4.02 -6.58 -23.55
CA LYS A 126 3.66 -6.93 -24.92
C LYS A 126 2.87 -8.23 -24.93
N LEU A 127 1.65 -8.19 -25.47
CA LEU A 127 0.83 -9.38 -25.66
C LEU A 127 1.15 -10.05 -27.02
N ASP A 128 1.24 -9.24 -28.07
CA ASP A 128 1.60 -9.66 -29.41
C ASP A 128 2.30 -8.52 -30.17
N GLU A 129 2.37 -8.62 -31.51
CA GLU A 129 3.00 -7.59 -32.35
C GLU A 129 2.17 -6.28 -32.42
N GLN A 130 0.88 -6.33 -32.10
CA GLN A 130 -0.05 -5.21 -32.26
C GLN A 130 -0.41 -4.56 -30.92
N TYR A 131 -0.55 -5.35 -29.84
CA TYR A 131 -1.11 -4.88 -28.58
C TYR A 131 -0.11 -4.93 -27.44
N THR A 132 -0.10 -3.85 -26.66
CA THR A 132 0.64 -3.74 -25.41
C THR A 132 -0.32 -3.41 -24.29
N LEU A 133 -0.16 -4.12 -23.17
CA LEU A 133 -0.94 -3.97 -21.97
C LEU A 133 -0.14 -3.17 -20.95
N ARG A 134 -0.67 -2.03 -20.51
CA ARG A 134 -0.10 -1.27 -19.40
C ARG A 134 -0.77 -1.65 -18.10
N MET A 135 0.03 -2.12 -17.15
CA MET A 135 -0.43 -2.51 -15.83
C MET A 135 -0.24 -1.39 -14.81
N ARG A 136 -1.12 -1.36 -13.80
CA ARG A 136 -0.96 -0.55 -12.60
C ARG A 136 -0.93 -1.44 -11.36
N TYR A 137 -0.35 -0.94 -10.30
CA TYR A 137 -0.41 -1.63 -9.02
C TYR A 137 -1.83 -1.61 -8.44
N PRO A 138 -2.26 -2.68 -7.73
CA PRO A 138 -3.54 -2.69 -7.04
C PRO A 138 -3.57 -1.61 -5.94
N SER A 139 -4.69 -0.95 -5.82
CA SER A 139 -4.96 -0.03 -4.72
C SER A 139 -5.26 -0.80 -3.43
N LEU A 140 -5.14 -0.12 -2.27
CA LEU A 140 -5.48 -0.72 -0.98
C LEU A 140 -6.91 -1.26 -0.96
N ASN A 141 -7.87 -0.54 -1.53
CA ASN A 141 -9.27 -0.97 -1.56
C ASN A 141 -9.47 -2.24 -2.38
N GLU A 142 -8.80 -2.37 -3.52
CA GLU A 142 -8.82 -3.57 -4.36
C GLU A 142 -8.15 -4.74 -3.65
N PHE A 143 -7.01 -4.50 -3.02
CA PHE A 143 -6.31 -5.50 -2.23
C PHE A 143 -7.16 -6.02 -1.07
N ILE A 144 -7.76 -5.13 -0.27
CA ILE A 144 -8.65 -5.51 0.83
C ILE A 144 -9.85 -6.31 0.31
N LYS A 145 -10.49 -5.83 -0.76
CA LYS A 145 -11.65 -6.52 -1.33
C LYS A 145 -11.31 -7.94 -1.77
N ASN A 146 -10.17 -8.14 -2.39
CA ASN A 146 -9.80 -9.43 -2.97
C ASN A 146 -9.19 -10.41 -1.93
N ASN A 147 -8.47 -9.90 -0.91
CA ASN A 147 -7.79 -10.77 0.06
C ASN A 147 -8.59 -11.01 1.34
N PHE A 148 -9.57 -10.16 1.67
CA PHE A 148 -10.33 -10.28 2.92
C PHE A 148 -11.85 -10.48 2.71
N ALA A 149 -12.29 -10.57 1.47
CA ALA A 149 -13.71 -10.87 1.18
C ALA A 149 -14.05 -12.36 1.32
N THR A 150 -13.05 -13.23 1.27
CA THR A 150 -13.25 -14.69 1.35
C THR A 150 -12.22 -15.30 2.31
N THR A 151 -12.71 -16.03 3.28
CA THR A 151 -11.94 -16.89 4.21
C THR A 151 -11.45 -18.19 3.54
N THR A 152 -11.56 -18.31 2.24
CA THR A 152 -11.24 -19.50 1.45
C THR A 152 -10.11 -19.18 0.48
N GLU A 153 -9.34 -20.19 0.11
CA GLU A 153 -8.27 -20.09 -0.89
C GLU A 153 -8.71 -19.29 -2.11
N MET A 154 -7.88 -18.36 -2.57
CA MET A 154 -8.14 -17.60 -3.81
C MET A 154 -8.41 -18.60 -4.93
N ASN A 155 -9.60 -18.54 -5.50
CA ASN A 155 -9.90 -19.34 -6.68
C ASN A 155 -9.30 -18.70 -7.95
N VAL A 156 -9.30 -19.45 -9.03
CA VAL A 156 -8.73 -18.99 -10.32
C VAL A 156 -9.45 -17.73 -10.81
N ASP A 157 -10.77 -17.67 -10.65
CA ASP A 157 -11.59 -16.54 -11.11
C ASP A 157 -11.26 -15.24 -10.33
N ASP A 158 -11.05 -15.35 -9.00
CA ASP A 158 -10.64 -14.19 -8.18
C ASP A 158 -9.26 -13.67 -8.61
N THR A 159 -8.36 -14.57 -9.02
CA THR A 159 -7.04 -14.20 -9.53
C THR A 159 -7.15 -13.44 -10.85
N PHE A 160 -7.95 -13.94 -11.80
CA PHE A 160 -8.20 -13.24 -13.06
C PHE A 160 -8.89 -11.89 -12.84
N ASP A 161 -9.85 -11.82 -11.93
CA ASP A 161 -10.52 -10.58 -11.56
C ASP A 161 -9.53 -9.54 -10.99
N LEU A 162 -8.56 -9.98 -10.19
CA LEU A 162 -7.51 -9.11 -9.67
C LEU A 162 -6.61 -8.62 -10.80
N ILE A 163 -6.15 -9.49 -11.69
CA ILE A 163 -5.32 -9.12 -12.84
C ILE A 163 -6.06 -8.10 -13.71
N ALA A 164 -7.30 -8.38 -14.08
CA ALA A 164 -8.13 -7.47 -14.88
C ALA A 164 -8.29 -6.10 -14.19
N SER A 165 -8.44 -6.07 -12.88
CA SER A 165 -8.53 -4.81 -12.11
C SER A 165 -7.24 -4.00 -12.11
N CYS A 166 -6.10 -4.63 -12.39
CA CYS A 166 -4.79 -3.98 -12.47
C CYS A 166 -4.43 -3.48 -13.88
N ILE A 167 -5.30 -3.70 -14.87
CA ILE A 167 -5.13 -3.12 -16.21
C ILE A 167 -5.37 -1.61 -16.12
N ASP A 168 -4.40 -0.81 -16.58
CA ASP A 168 -4.51 0.64 -16.68
C ASP A 168 -4.97 1.05 -18.09
N GLN A 169 -4.33 0.47 -19.10
CA GLN A 169 -4.57 0.80 -20.48
C GLN A 169 -4.16 -0.36 -21.41
N VAL A 170 -4.90 -0.56 -22.47
CA VAL A 170 -4.50 -1.36 -23.63
C VAL A 170 -4.20 -0.41 -24.77
N TYR A 171 -3.12 -0.60 -25.51
CA TYR A 171 -2.80 0.27 -26.64
C TYR A 171 -2.10 -0.47 -27.77
N SER A 172 -2.34 0.03 -28.97
CA SER A 172 -1.65 -0.35 -30.20
C SER A 172 -0.90 0.86 -30.78
N GLU A 173 -0.32 0.73 -31.97
CA GLU A 173 0.31 1.85 -32.66
C GLU A 173 -0.71 2.95 -33.06
N GLU A 174 -1.97 2.57 -33.30
CA GLU A 174 -3.00 3.46 -33.84
C GLU A 174 -4.02 3.91 -32.78
N GLU A 175 -4.33 3.06 -31.80
CA GLU A 175 -5.43 3.26 -30.86
C GLU A 175 -5.03 2.95 -29.42
N SER A 176 -5.77 3.54 -28.47
CA SER A 176 -5.59 3.26 -27.04
C SER A 176 -6.92 3.23 -26.29
N TRP A 177 -7.08 2.28 -25.39
CA TRP A 177 -8.26 2.08 -24.56
C TRP A 177 -7.88 2.16 -23.09
N ALA A 178 -8.35 3.20 -22.42
CA ALA A 178 -8.16 3.32 -20.98
C ALA A 178 -9.14 2.41 -20.23
N SER A 179 -8.68 1.77 -19.16
CA SER A 179 -9.55 0.90 -18.36
C SER A 179 -10.75 1.61 -17.76
N ALA A 180 -10.68 2.94 -17.60
CA ALA A 180 -11.80 3.76 -17.14
C ALA A 180 -12.98 3.82 -18.14
N ASP A 181 -12.71 3.59 -19.42
CA ASP A 181 -13.68 3.64 -20.50
C ASP A 181 -14.22 2.24 -20.88
N CYS A 182 -13.65 1.19 -20.28
CA CYS A 182 -14.00 -0.19 -20.52
C CYS A 182 -14.84 -0.75 -19.36
N THR A 183 -15.74 -1.70 -19.68
CA THR A 183 -16.45 -2.44 -18.64
C THR A 183 -15.56 -3.52 -18.02
N LYS A 184 -15.83 -3.89 -16.75
CA LYS A 184 -15.11 -4.96 -16.09
C LYS A 184 -15.15 -6.28 -16.88
N LYS A 185 -16.28 -6.57 -17.53
CA LYS A 185 -16.46 -7.78 -18.35
C LYS A 185 -15.55 -7.78 -19.59
N GLU A 186 -15.42 -6.66 -20.27
CA GLU A 186 -14.52 -6.51 -21.41
C GLU A 186 -13.07 -6.74 -21.01
N LEU A 187 -12.64 -6.14 -19.89
CA LEU A 187 -11.28 -6.32 -19.36
C LEU A 187 -10.98 -7.76 -18.88
N SER A 188 -11.99 -8.49 -18.40
CA SER A 188 -11.82 -9.90 -17.98
C SER A 188 -11.88 -10.88 -19.15
N THR A 189 -12.37 -10.45 -20.32
CA THR A 189 -12.46 -11.30 -21.51
C THR A 189 -11.28 -11.08 -22.47
N PHE A 190 -10.63 -9.91 -22.32
CA PHE A 190 -9.42 -9.55 -23.07
C PHE A 190 -8.21 -10.30 -22.53
#